data_c3d974acb9acdd269ab4ed0c11b1ea4b
#
_entry.id   c3d974acb9acdd269ab4ed0c11b1ea4b
#
_cell.length_a   1.000
_cell.length_b   1.000
_cell.length_c   1.000
_cell.angle_alpha   90.00
_cell.angle_beta   90.00
_cell.angle_gamma   90.00
#
_symmetry.space_group_name_H-M   'P 1'
#
loop_
_entity.id
_entity.type
_entity.pdbx_description
1 polymer ?
#
loop_
_entity_poly.entity_id
_entity_poly.type
_entity_poly.pdbx_seq_one_letter_code
_entity_poly.pdbx_strand_id
1 'polypeptide(L)'
;MVQFKSVCTLAVATFAALGAAAPARLAERAVSSSVLQKLSLFAQYSAASYCTNNINSTGTKLTCSAGNCPLVEAANTKTLSEFYDSSSYGDVAGFLVADTTNKLLVVSFRGSRTIDTWIANLDFGLDSISDVCSGCAAHGGFWKSWEVVANALTTELNSAIAAYPGYTIVFTGHSFGAALATLGAATLRKAGIPVQMYGYGSPRVGNKALATFITGQGSNYRVTHTNDIVPRLPPRVFGFSHTSPEYWITSGDNAPVTTSDVTVVQGIDSSGGNAGEDSTSVEAHNWYIGHIDGCQ
;
A
#
# COMPACT_ATOMS: atom_id res chain seq x y z
N MET A 1 -9.31 71.93 55.80
CA MET A 1 -9.25 71.50 54.38
C MET A 1 -8.38 70.28 54.30
N VAL A 2 -8.99 69.09 54.20
CA VAL A 2 -8.30 67.78 54.15
C VAL A 2 -8.48 67.28 52.73
N GLN A 3 -7.39 67.10 51.96
CA GLN A 3 -7.41 66.55 50.61
C GLN A 3 -7.26 65.04 50.72
N PHE A 4 -8.28 64.30 50.23
CA PHE A 4 -8.17 62.86 49.95
C PHE A 4 -7.52 62.64 48.59
N LYS A 5 -6.37 61.95 48.61
CA LYS A 5 -5.76 61.40 47.38
C LYS A 5 -6.33 59.99 47.17
N SER A 6 -7.07 59.82 46.07
CA SER A 6 -7.55 58.52 45.60
C SER A 6 -6.41 57.80 44.86
N VAL A 7 -6.05 56.62 45.35
CA VAL A 7 -5.09 55.71 44.68
C VAL A 7 -5.91 54.69 43.88
N CYS A 8 -5.80 54.78 42.56
CA CYS A 8 -6.45 53.84 41.66
C CYS A 8 -5.47 52.65 41.41
N THR A 9 -5.75 51.48 41.96
CA THR A 9 -4.96 50.28 41.77
C THR A 9 -5.47 49.54 40.53
N LEU A 10 -4.66 49.53 39.45
CA LEU A 10 -4.92 48.76 38.23
C LEU A 10 -4.53 47.32 38.51
N ALA A 11 -5.51 46.40 38.54
CA ALA A 11 -5.27 44.95 38.55
C ALA A 11 -5.08 44.45 37.10
N VAL A 12 -3.86 44.06 36.75
CA VAL A 12 -3.55 43.37 35.47
C VAL A 12 -3.83 41.91 35.66
N ALA A 13 -4.90 41.43 35.05
CA ALA A 13 -5.20 39.98 34.97
C ALA A 13 -4.41 39.36 33.82
N THR A 14 -3.36 38.61 34.14
CA THR A 14 -2.62 37.77 33.17
C THR A 14 -3.40 36.49 32.91
N PHE A 15 -4.01 36.36 31.74
CA PHE A 15 -4.55 35.13 31.26
C PHE A 15 -3.39 34.22 30.74
N ALA A 16 -3.03 33.23 31.52
CA ALA A 16 -2.17 32.14 31.06
C ALA A 16 -3.02 31.23 30.13
N ALA A 17 -2.81 31.33 28.82
CA ALA A 17 -3.35 30.37 27.86
C ALA A 17 -2.61 29.04 28.04
N LEU A 18 -3.25 28.08 28.70
CA LEU A 18 -2.84 26.68 28.70
C LEU A 18 -3.10 26.12 27.30
N GLY A 19 -2.11 26.20 26.43
CA GLY A 19 -2.09 25.47 25.17
C GLY A 19 -2.06 23.98 25.46
N ALA A 20 -3.21 23.29 25.32
CA ALA A 20 -3.23 21.84 25.30
C ALA A 20 -2.47 21.37 24.05
N ALA A 21 -1.21 20.98 24.24
CA ALA A 21 -0.47 20.26 23.20
C ALA A 21 -1.24 18.96 22.95
N ALA A 22 -1.81 18.82 21.74
CA ALA A 22 -2.34 17.53 21.29
C ALA A 22 -1.22 16.48 21.43
N PRO A 23 -1.51 15.28 21.97
CA PRO A 23 -0.49 14.26 22.11
C PRO A 23 0.07 13.95 20.71
N ALA A 24 1.34 14.26 20.49
CA ALA A 24 2.08 13.79 19.33
C ALA A 24 2.01 12.26 19.38
N ARG A 25 1.29 11.64 18.44
CA ARG A 25 1.32 10.18 18.29
C ARG A 25 2.76 9.83 17.94
N LEU A 26 3.44 9.20 18.90
CA LEU A 26 4.81 8.72 18.70
C LEU A 26 4.78 7.77 17.52
N ALA A 27 5.55 8.07 16.46
CA ALA A 27 5.85 7.11 15.43
C ALA A 27 6.57 5.94 16.12
N GLU A 28 6.02 4.73 16.01
CA GLU A 28 6.66 3.54 16.58
C GLU A 28 7.88 3.24 15.71
N ARG A 29 9.06 3.57 16.23
CA ARG A 29 10.34 3.31 15.56
C ARG A 29 10.72 1.88 15.81
N ALA A 30 10.88 1.11 14.79
CA ALA A 30 11.18 -0.32 14.74
C ALA A 30 9.93 -1.21 14.74
N VAL A 31 9.88 -2.09 13.75
CA VAL A 31 8.92 -3.18 13.68
C VAL A 31 9.51 -4.45 14.30
N SER A 32 8.67 -5.43 14.64
CA SER A 32 9.18 -6.74 15.04
C SER A 32 9.84 -7.49 13.88
N SER A 33 10.77 -8.40 14.18
CA SER A 33 11.38 -9.26 13.15
C SER A 33 10.34 -10.05 12.35
N SER A 34 9.24 -10.47 12.97
CA SER A 34 8.17 -11.19 12.27
C SER A 34 7.40 -10.29 11.30
N VAL A 35 7.25 -9.01 11.59
CA VAL A 35 6.67 -8.04 10.65
C VAL A 35 7.62 -7.82 9.47
N LEU A 36 8.92 -7.56 9.72
CA LEU A 36 9.90 -7.36 8.65
C LEU A 36 10.00 -8.59 7.73
N GLN A 37 9.96 -9.82 8.30
CA GLN A 37 9.94 -11.05 7.50
C GLN A 37 8.74 -11.12 6.56
N LYS A 38 7.54 -10.74 7.02
CA LYS A 38 6.35 -10.67 6.18
C LYS A 38 6.47 -9.59 5.11
N LEU A 39 6.93 -8.38 5.48
CA LEU A 39 7.17 -7.32 4.52
C LEU A 39 8.18 -7.77 3.44
N SER A 40 9.24 -8.49 3.83
CA SER A 40 10.23 -9.03 2.89
C SER A 40 9.64 -10.10 1.96
N LEU A 41 8.87 -11.04 2.52
CA LEU A 41 8.25 -12.11 1.73
C LEU A 41 7.28 -11.55 0.67
N PHE A 42 6.40 -10.62 1.06
CA PHE A 42 5.41 -10.08 0.13
C PHE A 42 5.98 -9.05 -0.85
N ALA A 43 7.10 -8.37 -0.52
CA ALA A 43 7.88 -7.61 -1.50
C ALA A 43 8.40 -8.54 -2.61
N GLN A 44 8.85 -9.74 -2.25
CA GLN A 44 9.35 -10.72 -3.21
C GLN A 44 8.23 -11.37 -4.04
N TYR A 45 7.03 -11.56 -3.49
CA TYR A 45 5.86 -11.93 -4.32
C TYR A 45 5.50 -10.82 -5.31
N SER A 46 5.57 -9.56 -4.89
CA SER A 46 5.37 -8.41 -5.79
C SER A 46 6.46 -8.35 -6.87
N ALA A 47 7.71 -8.63 -6.52
CA ALA A 47 8.82 -8.72 -7.47
C ALA A 47 8.63 -9.86 -8.49
N ALA A 48 8.17 -11.01 -8.04
CA ALA A 48 7.91 -12.16 -8.92
C ALA A 48 6.87 -11.88 -10.00
N SER A 49 5.94 -10.93 -9.77
CA SER A 49 4.94 -10.56 -10.77
C SER A 49 5.50 -9.80 -11.98
N TYR A 50 6.70 -9.22 -11.87
CA TYR A 50 7.39 -8.59 -12.99
C TYR A 50 8.13 -9.59 -13.88
N CYS A 51 8.43 -10.78 -13.37
CA CYS A 51 9.25 -11.76 -14.07
C CYS A 51 8.45 -12.46 -15.17
N THR A 52 8.90 -12.34 -16.41
CA THR A 52 8.22 -12.89 -17.59
C THR A 52 8.13 -14.41 -17.58
N ASN A 53 9.04 -15.09 -16.88
CA ASN A 53 9.01 -16.54 -16.71
C ASN A 53 7.88 -17.04 -15.80
N ASN A 54 7.19 -16.14 -15.09
CA ASN A 54 5.97 -16.43 -14.34
C ASN A 54 4.70 -16.13 -15.16
N ILE A 55 4.83 -15.81 -16.45
CA ILE A 55 3.72 -15.71 -17.40
C ILE A 55 3.53 -17.08 -18.07
N ASN A 56 2.28 -17.56 -18.20
CA ASN A 56 1.94 -18.91 -18.66
C ASN A 56 2.61 -20.00 -17.80
N SER A 57 2.66 -19.78 -16.50
CA SER A 57 3.32 -20.63 -15.52
C SER A 57 2.33 -21.45 -14.67
N THR A 58 1.05 -21.49 -15.05
CA THR A 58 0.02 -22.23 -14.31
C THR A 58 0.43 -23.68 -14.09
N GLY A 59 0.34 -24.12 -12.84
CA GLY A 59 0.78 -25.46 -12.41
C GLY A 59 2.24 -25.56 -12.02
N THR A 60 3.06 -24.53 -12.27
CA THR A 60 4.49 -24.51 -11.96
C THR A 60 4.81 -23.70 -10.71
N LYS A 61 6.06 -23.76 -10.29
CA LYS A 61 6.62 -23.01 -9.19
C LYS A 61 7.04 -21.60 -9.65
N LEU A 62 6.87 -20.59 -8.80
CA LEU A 62 7.38 -19.26 -9.06
C LEU A 62 8.90 -19.22 -8.97
N THR A 63 9.53 -18.49 -9.91
CA THR A 63 10.97 -18.21 -9.93
C THR A 63 11.22 -16.77 -10.42
N CYS A 64 12.38 -16.21 -10.09
CA CYS A 64 12.75 -14.86 -10.49
C CYS A 64 14.09 -14.87 -11.23
N SER A 65 14.06 -14.63 -12.55
CA SER A 65 15.27 -14.62 -13.37
C SER A 65 16.32 -13.57 -12.93
N ALA A 66 15.88 -12.51 -12.25
CA ALA A 66 16.77 -11.51 -11.66
C ALA A 66 17.31 -11.89 -10.26
N GLY A 67 16.93 -13.04 -9.70
CA GLY A 67 17.36 -13.48 -8.37
C GLY A 67 16.79 -12.65 -7.21
N ASN A 68 15.76 -11.84 -7.45
CA ASN A 68 15.20 -10.89 -6.48
C ASN A 68 14.02 -11.45 -5.66
N CYS A 69 13.76 -12.76 -5.72
CA CYS A 69 12.71 -13.40 -4.90
C CYS A 69 13.16 -14.73 -4.22
N PRO A 70 14.30 -14.76 -3.53
CA PRO A 70 14.84 -16.00 -2.95
C PRO A 70 13.91 -16.65 -1.90
N LEU A 71 13.12 -15.88 -1.14
CA LEU A 71 12.16 -16.44 -0.18
C LEU A 71 11.01 -17.14 -0.87
N VAL A 72 10.53 -16.59 -2.00
CA VAL A 72 9.49 -17.20 -2.83
C VAL A 72 10.01 -18.47 -3.51
N GLU A 73 11.25 -18.43 -4.01
CA GLU A 73 11.90 -19.60 -4.61
C GLU A 73 12.19 -20.72 -3.60
N ALA A 74 12.47 -20.35 -2.33
CA ALA A 74 12.64 -21.34 -1.26
C ALA A 74 11.32 -22.00 -0.84
N ALA A 75 10.19 -21.31 -1.01
CA ALA A 75 8.87 -21.83 -0.67
C ALA A 75 8.38 -22.85 -1.71
N ASN A 76 7.48 -23.76 -1.28
CA ASN A 76 6.81 -24.70 -2.18
C ASN A 76 5.54 -24.02 -2.75
N THR A 77 5.73 -23.27 -3.83
CA THR A 77 4.67 -22.53 -4.52
C THR A 77 4.14 -23.29 -5.73
N LYS A 78 2.86 -23.08 -6.03
CA LYS A 78 2.20 -23.56 -7.25
C LYS A 78 1.28 -22.47 -7.77
N THR A 79 1.53 -21.96 -8.98
CA THR A 79 0.64 -21.03 -9.67
C THR A 79 -0.68 -21.74 -9.98
N LEU A 80 -1.78 -21.19 -9.50
CA LEU A 80 -3.13 -21.73 -9.69
C LEU A 80 -3.80 -21.12 -10.91
N SER A 81 -3.67 -19.81 -11.08
CA SER A 81 -4.14 -19.07 -12.24
C SER A 81 -3.31 -17.80 -12.47
N GLU A 82 -3.41 -17.27 -13.65
CA GLU A 82 -2.81 -16.02 -14.07
C GLU A 82 -3.86 -15.14 -14.71
N PHE A 83 -3.67 -13.84 -14.63
CA PHE A 83 -4.52 -12.88 -15.30
C PHE A 83 -3.66 -11.87 -16.05
N TYR A 84 -4.11 -11.55 -17.25
CA TYR A 84 -3.48 -10.56 -18.11
C TYR A 84 -4.54 -9.84 -18.93
N ASP A 85 -4.54 -8.53 -18.86
CA ASP A 85 -5.38 -7.69 -19.70
C ASP A 85 -4.61 -6.45 -20.11
N SER A 86 -4.39 -6.29 -21.41
CA SER A 86 -3.73 -5.13 -22.03
C SER A 86 -4.74 -4.09 -22.55
N SER A 87 -5.95 -4.06 -22.00
CA SER A 87 -7.01 -3.14 -22.37
C SER A 87 -6.63 -1.67 -22.13
N SER A 88 -7.49 -0.75 -22.57
CA SER A 88 -7.30 0.70 -22.46
C SER A 88 -7.16 1.27 -21.05
N TYR A 89 -7.44 0.49 -20.01
CA TYR A 89 -7.38 0.95 -18.61
C TYR A 89 -6.08 0.62 -17.89
N GLY A 90 -5.15 -0.06 -18.53
CA GLY A 90 -3.86 -0.41 -18.00
C GLY A 90 -3.47 -1.83 -18.38
N ASP A 91 -2.18 -2.10 -18.32
CA ASP A 91 -1.60 -3.42 -18.55
C ASP A 91 -1.69 -4.23 -17.24
N VAL A 92 -2.90 -4.73 -16.92
CA VAL A 92 -3.17 -5.50 -15.71
C VAL A 92 -2.62 -6.89 -15.87
N ALA A 93 -1.72 -7.28 -14.99
CA ALA A 93 -1.15 -8.62 -14.99
C ALA A 93 -0.86 -9.08 -13.55
N GLY A 94 -0.85 -10.39 -13.36
CA GLY A 94 -0.53 -10.99 -12.09
C GLY A 94 -0.88 -12.46 -12.03
N PHE A 95 -0.83 -13.01 -10.83
CA PHE A 95 -1.12 -14.43 -10.59
C PHE A 95 -1.80 -14.66 -9.25
N LEU A 96 -2.50 -15.78 -9.15
CA LEU A 96 -2.92 -16.43 -7.92
C LEU A 96 -2.05 -17.67 -7.70
N VAL A 97 -1.41 -17.77 -6.54
CA VAL A 97 -0.51 -18.87 -6.19
C VAL A 97 -0.86 -19.45 -4.83
N ALA A 98 -0.74 -20.78 -4.68
CA ALA A 98 -0.73 -21.45 -3.40
C ALA A 98 0.72 -21.65 -2.94
N ASP A 99 1.03 -21.17 -1.74
CA ASP A 99 2.29 -21.40 -1.02
C ASP A 99 2.01 -22.38 0.12
N THR A 100 2.37 -23.65 -0.08
CA THR A 100 2.11 -24.71 0.90
C THR A 100 3.09 -24.67 2.08
N THR A 101 4.26 -24.04 1.91
CA THR A 101 5.24 -23.86 2.99
C THR A 101 4.70 -22.91 4.05
N ASN A 102 4.14 -21.77 3.62
CA ASN A 102 3.67 -20.71 4.50
C ASN A 102 2.15 -20.75 4.73
N LYS A 103 1.42 -21.66 4.08
CA LYS A 103 -0.05 -21.79 4.07
C LYS A 103 -0.72 -20.48 3.63
N LEU A 104 -0.35 -20.01 2.45
CA LEU A 104 -0.85 -18.77 1.86
C LEU A 104 -1.52 -19.02 0.51
N LEU A 105 -2.59 -18.26 0.23
CA LEU A 105 -3.10 -17.98 -1.10
C LEU A 105 -2.72 -16.53 -1.43
N VAL A 106 -1.78 -16.37 -2.36
CA VAL A 106 -1.26 -15.03 -2.68
C VAL A 106 -1.74 -14.61 -4.07
N VAL A 107 -2.41 -13.46 -4.12
CA VAL A 107 -2.67 -12.74 -5.37
C VAL A 107 -1.66 -11.62 -5.46
N SER A 108 -0.84 -11.64 -6.50
CA SER A 108 0.16 -10.59 -6.75
C SER A 108 -0.15 -9.88 -8.06
N PHE A 109 -0.25 -8.55 -7.98
CA PHE A 109 -0.45 -7.66 -9.13
C PHE A 109 0.86 -7.02 -9.52
N ARG A 110 1.19 -7.08 -10.82
CA ARG A 110 2.35 -6.41 -11.40
C ARG A 110 2.12 -4.90 -11.44
N GLY A 111 3.16 -4.12 -11.18
CA GLY A 111 3.19 -2.69 -11.46
C GLY A 111 3.37 -2.37 -12.94
N SER A 112 3.38 -1.07 -13.27
CA SER A 112 3.66 -0.62 -14.63
C SER A 112 5.11 -0.92 -15.02
N ARG A 113 5.33 -1.26 -16.30
CA ARG A 113 6.69 -1.53 -16.82
C ARG A 113 7.49 -0.24 -17.07
N THR A 114 6.82 0.90 -17.28
CA THR A 114 7.44 2.20 -17.60
C THR A 114 6.93 3.25 -16.61
N ILE A 115 7.57 3.32 -15.45
CA ILE A 115 7.10 4.17 -14.35
C ILE A 115 7.06 5.65 -14.70
N ASP A 116 8.07 6.18 -15.43
CA ASP A 116 8.12 7.58 -15.84
C ASP A 116 6.96 7.94 -16.76
N THR A 117 6.68 7.08 -17.74
CA THR A 117 5.54 7.26 -18.66
C THR A 117 4.21 7.15 -17.91
N TRP A 118 4.10 6.23 -16.95
CA TRP A 118 2.93 6.07 -16.13
C TRP A 118 2.68 7.32 -15.26
N ILE A 119 3.70 7.86 -14.61
CA ILE A 119 3.61 9.11 -13.82
C ILE A 119 3.16 10.27 -14.71
N ALA A 120 3.75 10.41 -15.91
CA ALA A 120 3.42 11.49 -16.83
C ALA A 120 1.98 11.44 -17.36
N ASN A 121 1.40 10.24 -17.46
CA ASN A 121 0.05 10.02 -18.00
C ASN A 121 -1.01 9.75 -16.92
N LEU A 122 -0.66 9.87 -15.64
CA LEU A 122 -1.58 9.60 -14.53
C LEU A 122 -2.73 10.61 -14.53
N ASP A 123 -3.94 10.14 -14.77
CA ASP A 123 -5.18 10.92 -14.62
C ASP A 123 -5.50 11.13 -13.13
N PHE A 124 -6.26 12.17 -12.81
CA PHE A 124 -6.68 12.49 -11.44
C PHE A 124 -8.20 12.46 -11.27
N GLY A 125 -8.90 11.75 -12.14
CA GLY A 125 -10.35 11.55 -12.05
C GLY A 125 -10.74 10.63 -10.89
N LEU A 126 -11.81 10.99 -10.18
CA LEU A 126 -12.43 10.19 -9.12
C LEU A 126 -13.79 9.69 -9.60
N ASP A 127 -13.97 8.37 -9.69
CA ASP A 127 -15.24 7.72 -10.00
C ASP A 127 -15.93 7.30 -8.69
N SER A 128 -17.23 7.57 -8.56
CA SER A 128 -18.02 7.16 -7.40
C SER A 128 -18.12 5.62 -7.33
N ILE A 129 -17.79 5.08 -6.18
CA ILE A 129 -17.91 3.65 -5.86
C ILE A 129 -18.76 3.45 -4.58
N SER A 130 -19.90 4.11 -4.55
CA SER A 130 -20.82 4.09 -3.40
C SER A 130 -21.30 2.69 -3.03
N ASP A 131 -21.26 1.74 -3.96
CA ASP A 131 -21.51 0.32 -3.69
C ASP A 131 -20.45 -0.32 -2.79
N VAL A 132 -19.23 0.22 -2.75
CA VAL A 132 -18.18 -0.23 -1.83
C VAL A 132 -18.38 0.39 -0.45
N CYS A 133 -18.53 1.69 -0.36
CA CYS A 133 -18.89 2.39 0.87
C CYS A 133 -19.52 3.76 0.60
N SER A 134 -20.32 4.26 1.54
CA SER A 134 -21.02 5.53 1.39
C SER A 134 -20.03 6.69 1.20
N GLY A 135 -20.21 7.47 0.14
CA GLY A 135 -19.37 8.60 -0.21
C GLY A 135 -17.97 8.23 -0.73
N CYS A 136 -17.70 6.95 -0.97
CA CYS A 136 -16.44 6.48 -1.51
C CYS A 136 -16.31 6.83 -2.99
N ALA A 137 -15.11 7.29 -3.37
CA ALA A 137 -14.71 7.45 -4.75
C ALA A 137 -13.27 6.94 -4.92
N ALA A 138 -13.03 6.19 -5.99
CA ALA A 138 -11.73 5.66 -6.34
C ALA A 138 -11.17 6.39 -7.57
N HIS A 139 -9.85 6.34 -7.74
CA HIS A 139 -9.19 6.73 -8.98
C HIS A 139 -9.79 5.94 -10.15
N GLY A 140 -10.37 6.64 -11.13
CA GLY A 140 -11.16 6.01 -12.19
C GLY A 140 -10.40 4.93 -12.96
N GLY A 141 -9.14 5.20 -13.33
CA GLY A 141 -8.30 4.23 -14.03
C GLY A 141 -8.01 2.98 -13.20
N PHE A 142 -7.67 3.15 -11.90
CA PHE A 142 -7.38 1.99 -11.02
C PHE A 142 -8.64 1.16 -10.77
N TRP A 143 -9.78 1.81 -10.59
CA TRP A 143 -11.03 1.12 -10.38
C TRP A 143 -11.42 0.26 -11.59
N LYS A 144 -11.41 0.86 -12.78
CA LYS A 144 -11.70 0.16 -14.03
C LYS A 144 -10.73 -0.99 -14.28
N SER A 145 -9.44 -0.81 -13.97
CA SER A 145 -8.44 -1.88 -14.07
C SER A 145 -8.72 -3.03 -13.11
N TRP A 146 -9.16 -2.73 -11.88
CA TRP A 146 -9.62 -3.76 -10.95
C TRP A 146 -10.86 -4.50 -11.47
N GLU A 147 -11.87 -3.78 -11.97
CA GLU A 147 -13.12 -4.38 -12.47
C GLU A 147 -12.88 -5.37 -13.62
N VAL A 148 -11.89 -5.11 -14.49
CA VAL A 148 -11.53 -6.02 -15.60
C VAL A 148 -11.21 -7.42 -15.11
N VAL A 149 -10.53 -7.58 -13.98
CA VAL A 149 -10.10 -8.88 -13.48
C VAL A 149 -10.93 -9.41 -12.29
N ALA A 150 -11.71 -8.55 -11.66
CA ALA A 150 -12.37 -8.83 -10.37
C ALA A 150 -13.22 -10.09 -10.37
N ASN A 151 -14.07 -10.29 -11.38
CA ASN A 151 -15.00 -11.43 -11.44
C ASN A 151 -14.27 -12.75 -11.66
N ALA A 152 -13.36 -12.81 -12.63
CA ALA A 152 -12.58 -14.00 -12.93
C ALA A 152 -11.70 -14.37 -11.73
N LEU A 153 -10.94 -13.41 -11.22
CA LEU A 153 -10.07 -13.60 -10.07
C LEU A 153 -10.83 -14.05 -8.82
N THR A 154 -12.02 -13.49 -8.55
CA THR A 154 -12.84 -13.90 -7.39
C THR A 154 -13.32 -15.33 -7.54
N THR A 155 -13.68 -15.77 -8.74
CA THR A 155 -14.08 -17.16 -9.03
C THR A 155 -12.92 -18.12 -8.77
N GLU A 156 -11.74 -17.82 -9.30
CA GLU A 156 -10.52 -18.61 -9.11
C GLU A 156 -10.09 -18.65 -7.63
N LEU A 157 -10.17 -17.52 -6.94
CA LEU A 157 -9.85 -17.42 -5.51
C LEU A 157 -10.81 -18.26 -4.67
N ASN A 158 -12.12 -18.27 -4.95
CA ASN A 158 -13.09 -19.10 -4.25
C ASN A 158 -12.79 -20.60 -4.46
N SER A 159 -12.41 -21.00 -5.65
CA SER A 159 -11.96 -22.36 -5.96
C SER A 159 -10.70 -22.72 -5.17
N ALA A 160 -9.75 -21.79 -5.08
CA ALA A 160 -8.52 -21.97 -4.30
C ALA A 160 -8.81 -22.07 -2.78
N ILE A 161 -9.71 -21.24 -2.25
CA ILE A 161 -10.12 -21.30 -0.83
C ILE A 161 -10.71 -22.68 -0.50
N ALA A 162 -11.53 -23.25 -1.40
CA ALA A 162 -12.09 -24.58 -1.22
C ALA A 162 -11.02 -25.68 -1.27
N ALA A 163 -10.02 -25.54 -2.16
CA ALA A 163 -8.92 -26.51 -2.32
C ALA A 163 -7.86 -26.44 -1.21
N TYR A 164 -7.68 -25.26 -0.59
CA TYR A 164 -6.67 -25.00 0.43
C TYR A 164 -7.31 -24.41 1.71
N PRO A 165 -8.12 -25.19 2.44
CA PRO A 165 -8.84 -24.70 3.61
C PRO A 165 -7.86 -24.23 4.71
N GLY A 166 -8.17 -23.08 5.31
CA GLY A 166 -7.37 -22.52 6.39
C GLY A 166 -6.11 -21.77 5.95
N TYR A 167 -5.86 -21.62 4.65
CA TYR A 167 -4.78 -20.77 4.17
C TYR A 167 -5.14 -19.28 4.32
N THR A 168 -4.14 -18.48 4.66
CA THR A 168 -4.30 -17.02 4.74
C THR A 168 -4.30 -16.43 3.32
N ILE A 169 -5.28 -15.60 3.03
CA ILE A 169 -5.38 -14.89 1.75
C ILE A 169 -4.63 -13.59 1.83
N VAL A 170 -3.73 -13.35 0.87
CA VAL A 170 -2.91 -12.15 0.77
C VAL A 170 -3.03 -11.55 -0.62
N PHE A 171 -3.29 -10.25 -0.66
CA PHE A 171 -3.15 -9.45 -1.87
C PHE A 171 -1.91 -8.58 -1.75
N THR A 172 -1.06 -8.61 -2.77
CA THR A 172 0.17 -7.83 -2.78
C THR A 172 0.43 -7.22 -4.16
N GLY A 173 1.27 -6.21 -4.20
CA GLY A 173 1.68 -5.57 -5.44
C GLY A 173 2.60 -4.39 -5.18
N HIS A 174 3.26 -3.93 -6.22
CA HIS A 174 4.10 -2.75 -6.23
C HIS A 174 3.51 -1.71 -7.17
N SER A 175 3.66 -0.40 -6.86
CA SER A 175 3.24 0.69 -7.74
C SER A 175 1.76 0.61 -8.12
N PHE A 176 1.42 0.65 -9.40
CA PHE A 176 0.08 0.40 -9.92
C PHE A 176 -0.53 -0.91 -9.41
N GLY A 177 0.26 -2.00 -9.34
CA GLY A 177 -0.19 -3.28 -8.79
C GLY A 177 -0.60 -3.19 -7.32
N ALA A 178 0.05 -2.33 -6.53
CA ALA A 178 -0.35 -2.08 -5.14
C ALA A 178 -1.68 -1.33 -5.03
N ALA A 179 -1.99 -0.45 -5.99
CA ALA A 179 -3.31 0.18 -6.07
C ALA A 179 -4.41 -0.86 -6.33
N LEU A 180 -4.20 -1.79 -7.26
CA LEU A 180 -5.15 -2.87 -7.55
C LEU A 180 -5.30 -3.83 -6.37
N ALA A 181 -4.19 -4.22 -5.72
CA ALA A 181 -4.22 -5.04 -4.52
C ALA A 181 -5.03 -4.38 -3.39
N THR A 182 -4.89 -3.05 -3.24
CA THR A 182 -5.62 -2.28 -2.22
C THR A 182 -7.13 -2.26 -2.49
N LEU A 183 -7.54 -1.97 -3.72
CA LEU A 183 -8.95 -1.93 -4.12
C LEU A 183 -9.59 -3.33 -4.07
N GLY A 184 -8.88 -4.34 -4.56
CA GLY A 184 -9.32 -5.73 -4.53
C GLY A 184 -9.49 -6.26 -3.10
N ALA A 185 -8.50 -6.02 -2.23
CA ALA A 185 -8.61 -6.41 -0.83
C ALA A 185 -9.79 -5.73 -0.12
N ALA A 186 -10.00 -4.44 -0.38
CA ALA A 186 -11.12 -3.69 0.20
C ALA A 186 -12.48 -4.24 -0.23
N THR A 187 -12.63 -4.59 -1.51
CA THR A 187 -13.84 -5.14 -2.10
C THR A 187 -14.14 -6.53 -1.55
N LEU A 188 -13.13 -7.41 -1.50
CA LEU A 188 -13.31 -8.78 -1.00
C LEU A 188 -13.60 -8.80 0.51
N ARG A 189 -12.96 -7.94 1.31
CA ARG A 189 -13.25 -7.82 2.74
C ARG A 189 -14.68 -7.37 2.97
N LYS A 190 -15.19 -6.44 2.16
CA LYS A 190 -16.60 -6.06 2.19
C LYS A 190 -17.52 -7.24 1.90
N ALA A 191 -17.13 -8.13 0.99
CA ALA A 191 -17.86 -9.37 0.69
C ALA A 191 -17.67 -10.48 1.74
N GLY A 192 -16.94 -10.22 2.84
CA GLY A 192 -16.74 -11.16 3.95
C GLY A 192 -15.54 -12.10 3.78
N ILE A 193 -14.72 -11.91 2.76
CA ILE A 193 -13.49 -12.71 2.53
C ILE A 193 -12.32 -11.99 3.25
N PRO A 194 -11.70 -12.61 4.29
CA PRO A 194 -10.60 -11.99 5.01
C PRO A 194 -9.32 -11.97 4.18
N VAL A 195 -8.87 -10.80 3.77
CA VAL A 195 -7.66 -10.59 2.96
C VAL A 195 -6.66 -9.74 3.74
N GLN A 196 -5.39 -10.14 3.80
CA GLN A 196 -4.29 -9.26 4.21
C GLN A 196 -3.75 -8.53 2.97
N MET A 197 -3.51 -7.22 3.06
CA MET A 197 -3.02 -6.41 1.94
C MET A 197 -1.62 -5.88 2.25
N TYR A 198 -0.68 -6.15 1.35
CA TYR A 198 0.69 -5.65 1.37
C TYR A 198 0.95 -4.86 0.08
N GLY A 199 1.04 -3.53 0.18
CA GLY A 199 1.25 -2.67 -0.98
C GLY A 199 2.56 -1.89 -0.86
N TYR A 200 3.40 -1.98 -1.88
CA TYR A 200 4.71 -1.33 -1.95
C TYR A 200 4.67 -0.17 -2.93
N GLY A 201 5.06 1.03 -2.51
CA GLY A 201 5.02 2.21 -3.38
C GLY A 201 3.62 2.53 -3.95
N SER A 202 2.56 2.19 -3.23
CA SER A 202 1.19 2.40 -3.70
C SER A 202 0.88 3.88 -3.88
N PRO A 203 0.33 4.32 -5.01
CA PRO A 203 -0.29 5.64 -5.11
C PRO A 203 -1.54 5.73 -4.24
N ARG A 204 -2.09 6.93 -4.07
CA ARG A 204 -3.40 7.13 -3.45
C ARG A 204 -4.49 6.58 -4.36
N VAL A 205 -5.32 5.70 -3.82
CA VAL A 205 -6.31 4.95 -4.62
C VAL A 205 -7.68 5.62 -4.68
N GLY A 206 -7.92 6.65 -3.87
CA GLY A 206 -9.21 7.34 -3.86
C GLY A 206 -9.32 8.42 -2.80
N ASN A 207 -10.55 8.82 -2.53
CA ASN A 207 -10.86 9.92 -1.63
C ASN A 207 -10.74 9.53 -0.13
N LYS A 208 -10.93 10.53 0.75
CA LYS A 208 -10.83 10.34 2.20
C LYS A 208 -11.84 9.32 2.75
N ALA A 209 -13.04 9.25 2.18
CA ALA A 209 -14.04 8.27 2.60
C ALA A 209 -13.56 6.85 2.33
N LEU A 210 -13.02 6.59 1.14
CA LEU A 210 -12.43 5.29 0.79
C LEU A 210 -11.20 4.97 1.64
N ALA A 211 -10.29 5.93 1.85
CA ALA A 211 -9.12 5.73 2.69
C ALA A 211 -9.51 5.40 4.13
N THR A 212 -10.56 6.05 4.68
CA THR A 212 -11.11 5.75 6.01
C THR A 212 -11.71 4.36 6.06
N PHE A 213 -12.50 3.98 5.06
CA PHE A 213 -13.12 2.66 4.96
C PHE A 213 -12.07 1.55 4.94
N ILE A 214 -11.06 1.65 4.06
CA ILE A 214 -9.96 0.68 3.95
C ILE A 214 -9.18 0.59 5.27
N THR A 215 -8.86 1.75 5.88
CA THR A 215 -8.16 1.79 7.17
C THR A 215 -8.94 1.08 8.27
N GLY A 216 -10.26 1.29 8.31
CA GLY A 216 -11.16 0.66 9.29
C GLY A 216 -11.30 -0.86 9.12
N GLN A 217 -11.07 -1.39 7.93
CA GLN A 217 -11.08 -2.84 7.70
C GLN A 217 -9.88 -3.57 8.34
N GLY A 218 -8.78 -2.86 8.63
CA GLY A 218 -7.57 -3.44 9.20
C GLY A 218 -6.75 -4.28 8.21
N SER A 219 -5.72 -4.95 8.71
CA SER A 219 -4.82 -5.84 7.93
C SER A 219 -4.22 -5.19 6.68
N ASN A 220 -3.89 -3.88 6.77
CA ASN A 220 -3.27 -3.10 5.71
C ASN A 220 -1.80 -2.84 6.06
N TYR A 221 -0.91 -3.21 5.15
CA TYR A 221 0.53 -2.97 5.24
C TYR A 221 0.93 -2.14 4.02
N ARG A 222 0.73 -0.81 4.11
CA ARG A 222 1.14 0.13 3.09
C ARG A 222 2.60 0.49 3.33
N VAL A 223 3.49 -0.01 2.49
CA VAL A 223 4.92 0.19 2.60
C VAL A 223 5.36 1.32 1.68
N THR A 224 6.13 2.26 2.21
CA THR A 224 6.75 3.36 1.46
C THR A 224 8.26 3.36 1.71
N HIS A 225 9.03 3.93 0.80
CA HIS A 225 10.48 3.99 0.89
C HIS A 225 10.96 5.43 0.74
N THR A 226 11.77 5.88 1.67
CA THR A 226 12.39 7.21 1.70
C THR A 226 11.47 8.30 1.12
N ASN A 227 11.90 8.97 0.06
CA ASN A 227 11.21 10.05 -0.65
C ASN A 227 10.58 9.60 -1.99
N ASP A 228 10.21 8.31 -2.14
CA ASP A 228 9.49 7.80 -3.31
C ASP A 228 8.33 8.73 -3.71
N ILE A 229 8.30 9.17 -4.98
CA ILE A 229 7.29 10.11 -5.47
C ILE A 229 5.90 9.46 -5.61
N VAL A 230 5.83 8.16 -5.94
CA VAL A 230 4.56 7.50 -6.30
C VAL A 230 3.53 7.49 -5.18
N PRO A 231 3.87 7.23 -3.89
CA PRO A 231 2.91 7.36 -2.80
C PRO A 231 2.37 8.78 -2.60
N ARG A 232 2.99 9.80 -3.21
CA ARG A 232 2.51 11.18 -3.15
C ARG A 232 1.50 11.51 -4.25
N LEU A 233 1.30 10.60 -5.22
CA LEU A 233 0.41 10.74 -6.36
C LEU A 233 -0.87 9.91 -6.18
N PRO A 234 -2.02 10.36 -6.73
CA PRO A 234 -2.30 11.73 -7.13
C PRO A 234 -2.24 12.71 -5.96
N PRO A 235 -1.97 14.01 -6.20
CA PRO A 235 -1.87 15.00 -5.13
C PRO A 235 -3.16 15.16 -4.33
N ARG A 236 -3.06 15.43 -3.02
CA ARG A 236 -4.19 15.61 -2.10
C ARG A 236 -5.14 16.74 -2.51
N VAL A 237 -4.63 17.76 -3.20
CA VAL A 237 -5.43 18.91 -3.68
C VAL A 237 -6.54 18.48 -4.64
N PHE A 238 -6.40 17.33 -5.29
CA PHE A 238 -7.42 16.73 -6.16
C PHE A 238 -8.40 15.80 -5.41
N GLY A 239 -8.42 15.83 -4.07
CA GLY A 239 -9.37 15.08 -3.25
C GLY A 239 -8.90 13.67 -2.85
N PHE A 240 -7.67 13.29 -3.20
CA PHE A 240 -7.11 11.99 -2.86
C PHE A 240 -6.57 11.94 -1.44
N SER A 241 -6.66 10.76 -0.81
CA SER A 241 -6.16 10.49 0.53
C SER A 241 -5.48 9.13 0.62
N HIS A 242 -4.51 9.01 1.54
CA HIS A 242 -3.82 7.77 1.80
C HIS A 242 -4.36 7.04 3.02
N THR A 243 -4.33 5.70 2.95
CA THR A 243 -4.71 4.80 4.04
C THR A 243 -3.65 4.77 5.16
N SER A 244 -4.05 4.29 6.34
CA SER A 244 -3.21 4.08 7.52
C SER A 244 -3.28 2.60 7.93
N PRO A 245 -2.21 2.06 8.57
CA PRO A 245 -0.90 2.67 8.80
C PRO A 245 0.00 2.70 7.58
N GLU A 246 1.08 3.49 7.66
CA GLU A 246 2.21 3.46 6.75
C GLU A 246 3.40 2.76 7.43
N TYR A 247 4.06 1.88 6.71
CA TYR A 247 5.33 1.25 7.06
C TYR A 247 6.42 1.92 6.22
N TRP A 248 7.04 2.96 6.77
CA TRP A 248 8.00 3.79 6.05
C TRP A 248 9.42 3.27 6.24
N ILE A 249 10.06 2.82 5.16
CA ILE A 249 11.45 2.41 5.11
C ILE A 249 12.32 3.65 4.99
N THR A 250 13.25 3.83 5.91
CA THR A 250 14.13 5.01 6.03
C THR A 250 15.57 4.76 5.58
N SER A 251 15.98 3.49 5.38
CA SER A 251 17.27 3.17 4.78
C SER A 251 17.30 3.60 3.32
N GLY A 252 18.48 3.98 2.81
CA GLY A 252 18.64 4.42 1.42
C GLY A 252 18.52 3.28 0.41
N ASP A 253 18.53 3.67 -0.87
CA ASP A 253 18.51 2.74 -2.00
C ASP A 253 19.68 1.75 -1.92
N ASN A 254 19.43 0.50 -2.30
CA ASN A 254 20.40 -0.60 -2.28
C ASN A 254 20.99 -0.93 -0.90
N ALA A 255 20.43 -0.39 0.18
CA ALA A 255 20.84 -0.71 1.54
C ALA A 255 19.98 -1.85 2.13
N PRO A 256 20.58 -2.76 2.93
CA PRO A 256 19.80 -3.74 3.68
C PRO A 256 18.81 -3.05 4.64
N VAL A 257 17.59 -3.58 4.69
CA VAL A 257 16.55 -3.07 5.60
C VAL A 257 16.54 -3.90 6.88
N THR A 258 16.68 -3.23 8.01
CA THR A 258 16.57 -3.83 9.35
C THR A 258 15.26 -3.42 10.02
N THR A 259 14.95 -4.01 11.15
CA THR A 259 13.74 -3.66 11.92
C THR A 259 13.72 -2.19 12.36
N SER A 260 14.88 -1.58 12.61
CA SER A 260 15.01 -0.17 12.99
C SER A 260 14.83 0.81 11.83
N ASP A 261 14.91 0.33 10.61
CA ASP A 261 14.75 1.15 9.39
C ASP A 261 13.28 1.28 8.97
N VAL A 262 12.36 0.57 9.63
CA VAL A 262 10.93 0.64 9.33
C VAL A 262 10.20 1.39 10.44
N THR A 263 9.71 2.57 10.12
CA THR A 263 8.89 3.40 11.03
C THR A 263 7.40 3.20 10.71
N VAL A 264 6.60 2.88 11.73
CA VAL A 264 5.14 2.77 11.58
C VAL A 264 4.50 4.13 11.84
N VAL A 265 3.90 4.70 10.82
CA VAL A 265 3.27 6.02 10.86
C VAL A 265 1.75 5.87 10.86
N GLN A 266 1.11 6.38 11.90
CA GLN A 266 -0.34 6.33 12.08
C GLN A 266 -1.02 7.57 11.55
N GLY A 267 -2.24 7.39 11.08
CA GLY A 267 -3.14 8.47 10.62
C GLY A 267 -3.26 8.54 9.11
N ILE A 268 -4.49 8.78 8.66
CA ILE A 268 -4.78 9.07 7.25
C ILE A 268 -4.08 10.37 6.86
N ASP A 269 -3.38 10.36 5.72
CA ASP A 269 -2.65 11.52 5.20
C ASP A 269 -1.58 12.09 6.15
N SER A 270 -1.02 11.28 7.02
CA SER A 270 0.08 11.70 7.90
C SER A 270 1.27 12.22 7.10
N SER A 271 1.90 13.27 7.58
CA SER A 271 3.19 13.77 7.09
C SER A 271 4.39 13.24 7.89
N GLY A 272 4.18 12.26 8.77
CA GLY A 272 5.26 11.69 9.59
C GLY A 272 6.11 10.64 8.88
N GLY A 273 5.80 10.31 7.62
CA GLY A 273 6.51 9.35 6.77
C GLY A 273 6.89 9.95 5.43
N ASN A 274 6.81 9.14 4.37
CA ASN A 274 7.17 9.52 3.00
C ASN A 274 6.58 10.86 2.54
N ALA A 275 5.34 11.18 2.93
CA ALA A 275 4.68 12.43 2.53
C ALA A 275 5.28 13.68 3.17
N GLY A 276 6.12 13.56 4.19
CA GLY A 276 6.80 14.66 4.87
C GLY A 276 8.21 14.98 4.37
N GLU A 277 8.75 14.16 3.46
CA GLU A 277 10.06 14.37 2.89
C GLU A 277 10.10 15.63 2.00
N ASP A 278 11.17 16.40 2.06
CA ASP A 278 11.32 17.67 1.32
C ASP A 278 11.58 17.49 -0.17
N SER A 279 12.06 16.32 -0.57
CA SER A 279 12.38 15.96 -1.96
C SER A 279 11.55 14.78 -2.44
N THR A 280 11.67 14.44 -3.73
CA THR A 280 11.08 13.25 -4.35
C THR A 280 12.09 12.52 -5.20
N SER A 281 11.97 11.19 -5.29
CA SER A 281 12.82 10.33 -6.12
C SER A 281 11.95 9.28 -6.85
N VAL A 282 12.22 9.07 -8.13
CA VAL A 282 11.71 7.93 -8.89
C VAL A 282 12.57 6.70 -8.60
N GLU A 283 13.88 6.88 -8.37
CA GLU A 283 14.81 5.80 -8.05
C GLU A 283 14.40 5.06 -6.78
N ALA A 284 13.99 5.81 -5.73
CA ALA A 284 13.50 5.24 -4.49
C ALA A 284 12.24 4.35 -4.68
N HIS A 285 11.53 4.51 -5.81
CA HIS A 285 10.39 3.68 -6.16
C HIS A 285 10.77 2.25 -6.53
N ASN A 286 11.95 2.04 -7.06
CA ASN A 286 12.42 0.73 -7.53
C ASN A 286 13.01 -0.13 -6.40
N TRP A 287 13.19 0.42 -5.19
CA TRP A 287 13.79 -0.27 -4.06
C TRP A 287 12.82 -0.45 -2.88
N TYR A 288 12.35 -1.68 -2.68
CA TYR A 288 11.50 -2.06 -1.55
C TYR A 288 12.01 -3.36 -0.92
N ILE A 289 12.91 -3.23 0.07
CA ILE A 289 13.62 -4.36 0.75
C ILE A 289 14.52 -5.15 -0.23
N GLY A 290 14.49 -4.81 -1.49
CA GLY A 290 15.23 -5.34 -2.62
C GLY A 290 14.82 -4.61 -3.88
N HIS A 291 15.48 -4.88 -4.99
CA HIS A 291 15.14 -4.33 -6.30
C HIS A 291 13.84 -4.96 -6.79
N ILE A 292 12.70 -4.32 -6.49
CA ILE A 292 11.39 -4.94 -6.60
C ILE A 292 10.93 -5.17 -8.04
N ASP A 293 11.37 -4.35 -8.96
CA ASP A 293 11.07 -4.43 -10.40
C ASP A 293 12.22 -5.02 -11.25
N GLY A 294 13.21 -5.63 -10.63
CA GLY A 294 14.42 -6.11 -11.27
C GLY A 294 14.24 -7.16 -12.38
N CYS A 295 13.05 -7.70 -12.57
CA CYS A 295 12.69 -8.59 -13.68
C CYS A 295 12.04 -7.87 -14.88
N GLN A 296 12.04 -6.54 -14.90
CA GLN A 296 11.50 -5.77 -16.03
C GLN A 296 12.33 -5.91 -17.30
#